data_293a0165f950edde37cfb80dac02b62c
#
_entry.id   293a0165f950edde37cfb80dac02b62c
#
_cell.length_a   1.000
_cell.length_b   1.000
_cell.length_c   1.000
_cell.angle_alpha   90.00
_cell.angle_beta   90.00
_cell.angle_gamma   90.00
#
_symmetry.space_group_name_H-M   'P 1'
#
loop_
_entity.id
_entity.type
_entity.pdbx_description
1 polymer ?
#
loop_
_entity_poly.entity_id
_entity_poly.type
_entity_poly.pdbx_seq_one_letter_code
_entity_poly.pdbx_strand_id
1 'polypeptide(L)'
;MAAFFTNYLINKGVFEENKLVYEFGNSQKLSKLGAAAAHMKEINYVSERFNPANIKIAQKEALLWGTQQQEAIEYGNVIHEILSFVNTSEDIDTAVQKSIEMGLIQNNQQNEVHRAIQEIINHSELECYFSKGNRVFNEQSIIQNEGQNIKPDRMVLTPENDILLLDYKTGKHQEKYRLQIENYQSIIEKMHFKVTKKALVYIGKSIEVIHL
;
A
#
# COMPACT_ATOMS: atom_id res chain seq x y z
N MET A 1 -18.15 -6.10 -19.80
CA MET A 1 -18.43 -7.50 -19.38
C MET A 1 -19.50 -8.18 -20.22
N ALA A 2 -20.63 -7.56 -20.52
CA ALA A 2 -21.71 -8.18 -21.35
C ALA A 2 -21.23 -8.68 -22.71
N ALA A 3 -20.43 -7.90 -23.44
CA ALA A 3 -19.91 -8.29 -24.76
C ALA A 3 -19.05 -9.56 -24.74
N PHE A 4 -18.35 -9.83 -23.65
CA PHE A 4 -17.53 -11.05 -23.51
C PHE A 4 -18.42 -12.31 -23.46
N PHE A 5 -19.50 -12.27 -22.67
CA PHE A 5 -20.44 -13.39 -22.60
C PHE A 5 -21.21 -13.57 -23.88
N THR A 6 -21.63 -12.49 -24.53
CA THR A 6 -22.33 -12.56 -25.83
C THR A 6 -21.43 -13.21 -26.88
N ASN A 7 -20.16 -12.81 -27.00
CA ASN A 7 -19.21 -13.42 -27.90
C ASN A 7 -18.97 -14.91 -27.61
N TYR A 8 -18.90 -15.28 -26.33
CA TYR A 8 -18.77 -16.68 -25.93
C TYR A 8 -19.99 -17.51 -26.40
N LEU A 9 -21.21 -16.98 -26.21
CA LEU A 9 -22.44 -17.66 -26.62
C LEU A 9 -22.52 -17.82 -28.15
N ILE A 10 -22.11 -16.77 -28.90
CA ILE A 10 -22.06 -16.79 -30.36
C ILE A 10 -21.06 -17.84 -30.83
N ASN A 11 -19.84 -17.86 -30.27
CA ASN A 11 -18.82 -18.83 -30.61
C ASN A 11 -19.21 -20.28 -30.28
N LYS A 12 -20.09 -20.48 -29.30
CA LYS A 12 -20.67 -21.77 -28.96
C LYS A 12 -21.87 -22.14 -29.82
N GLY A 13 -22.39 -21.22 -30.66
CA GLY A 13 -23.56 -21.45 -31.50
C GLY A 13 -24.88 -21.56 -30.71
N VAL A 14 -24.93 -21.03 -29.50
CA VAL A 14 -26.10 -21.14 -28.58
C VAL A 14 -26.75 -19.79 -28.27
N PHE A 15 -26.29 -18.71 -28.90
CA PHE A 15 -26.81 -17.38 -28.69
C PHE A 15 -28.23 -17.25 -29.35
N GLU A 16 -29.18 -16.78 -28.58
CA GLU A 16 -30.54 -16.45 -29.02
C GLU A 16 -30.93 -15.04 -28.55
N GLU A 17 -31.38 -14.15 -29.44
CA GLU A 17 -31.63 -12.73 -29.14
C GLU A 17 -32.67 -12.50 -28.02
N ASN A 18 -33.66 -13.41 -27.89
CA ASN A 18 -34.73 -13.28 -26.92
C ASN A 18 -34.51 -14.11 -25.64
N LYS A 19 -33.36 -14.74 -25.48
CA LYS A 19 -33.04 -15.58 -24.34
C LYS A 19 -32.18 -14.85 -23.33
N LEU A 20 -32.74 -14.61 -22.15
CA LEU A 20 -32.09 -13.83 -21.10
C LEU A 20 -31.24 -14.68 -20.14
N VAL A 21 -31.46 -16.00 -20.09
CA VAL A 21 -30.80 -16.91 -19.17
C VAL A 21 -30.16 -18.07 -19.91
N TYR A 22 -28.86 -18.29 -19.68
CA TYR A 22 -28.11 -19.39 -20.22
C TYR A 22 -27.47 -20.18 -19.09
N GLU A 23 -27.68 -21.49 -19.06
CA GLU A 23 -27.13 -22.37 -18.07
C GLU A 23 -26.15 -23.34 -18.73
N PHE A 24 -24.96 -23.45 -18.16
CA PHE A 24 -23.91 -24.36 -18.62
C PHE A 24 -23.35 -25.14 -17.47
N GLY A 25 -22.96 -26.37 -17.77
CA GLY A 25 -22.32 -27.27 -16.83
C GLY A 25 -23.26 -28.31 -16.24
N ASN A 26 -22.66 -29.13 -15.40
CA ASN A 26 -23.39 -30.17 -14.68
C ASN A 26 -23.43 -29.78 -13.19
N SER A 27 -24.58 -29.88 -12.56
CA SER A 27 -24.76 -29.64 -11.13
C SER A 27 -24.08 -30.70 -10.23
N GLN A 28 -23.56 -31.77 -10.84
CA GLN A 28 -22.84 -32.79 -10.09
C GLN A 28 -21.46 -32.26 -9.61
N LYS A 29 -21.24 -32.35 -8.33
CA LYS A 29 -19.96 -32.00 -7.71
C LYS A 29 -18.89 -32.98 -8.16
N LEU A 30 -17.94 -32.54 -9.00
CA LEU A 30 -16.85 -33.37 -9.52
C LEU A 30 -15.75 -33.65 -8.48
N SER A 31 -15.71 -32.90 -7.36
CA SER A 31 -14.78 -33.21 -6.28
C SER A 31 -15.19 -34.54 -5.62
N LYS A 32 -14.34 -35.55 -5.73
CA LYS A 32 -14.46 -36.74 -4.92
C LYS A 32 -14.52 -36.31 -3.46
N LEU A 33 -15.59 -36.71 -2.75
CA LEU A 33 -15.58 -36.68 -1.30
C LEU A 33 -14.39 -37.54 -0.88
N GLY A 34 -13.29 -36.91 -0.44
CA GLY A 34 -12.21 -37.62 0.19
C GLY A 34 -12.83 -38.40 1.34
N ALA A 35 -12.63 -39.70 1.35
CA ALA A 35 -12.99 -40.54 2.46
C ALA A 35 -12.04 -40.27 3.64
N ALA A 36 -12.07 -39.08 4.14
CA ALA A 36 -11.64 -38.77 5.47
C ALA A 36 -12.94 -38.60 6.25
N ALA A 37 -13.29 -39.58 7.02
CA ALA A 37 -14.14 -39.38 8.18
C ALA A 37 -13.41 -38.32 9.04
N ALA A 38 -13.53 -37.08 8.65
CA ALA A 38 -13.18 -36.00 9.49
C ALA A 38 -14.07 -36.19 10.73
N HIS A 39 -13.44 -36.46 11.85
CA HIS A 39 -14.10 -36.27 13.13
C HIS A 39 -14.69 -34.86 13.06
N MET A 40 -15.98 -34.77 12.78
CA MET A 40 -16.73 -33.53 12.93
C MET A 40 -16.57 -33.21 14.41
N LYS A 41 -15.66 -32.31 14.72
CA LYS A 41 -15.65 -31.64 16.00
C LYS A 41 -17.00 -30.94 16.09
N GLU A 42 -17.90 -31.50 16.89
CA GLU A 42 -19.11 -30.77 17.24
C GLU A 42 -18.67 -29.46 17.90
N ILE A 43 -18.83 -28.37 17.18
CA ILE A 43 -18.69 -27.04 17.76
C ILE A 43 -19.99 -26.81 18.50
N ASN A 44 -19.95 -26.99 19.83
CA ASN A 44 -21.07 -26.62 20.67
C ASN A 44 -21.32 -25.11 20.50
N TYR A 45 -22.39 -24.76 19.80
CA TYR A 45 -22.87 -23.39 19.72
C TYR A 45 -23.36 -22.97 21.11
N VAL A 46 -22.56 -22.20 21.81
CA VAL A 46 -23.03 -21.42 22.95
C VAL A 46 -23.52 -20.10 22.39
N SER A 47 -24.82 -19.93 22.22
CA SER A 47 -25.42 -18.65 21.88
C SER A 47 -25.52 -17.81 23.15
N GLU A 48 -24.47 -17.08 23.46
CA GLU A 48 -24.58 -15.99 24.41
C GLU A 48 -25.10 -14.73 23.70
N ARG A 49 -25.96 -13.96 24.40
CA ARG A 49 -26.38 -12.66 23.89
C ARG A 49 -25.12 -11.82 23.65
N PHE A 50 -24.96 -11.35 22.42
CA PHE A 50 -23.90 -10.45 22.04
C PHE A 50 -23.87 -9.24 22.98
N ASN A 51 -22.81 -9.12 23.77
CA ASN A 51 -22.54 -7.94 24.56
C ASN A 51 -21.35 -7.22 23.93
N PRO A 52 -21.55 -6.03 23.30
CA PRO A 52 -20.47 -5.27 22.68
C PRO A 52 -19.31 -4.96 23.62
N ALA A 53 -19.56 -4.89 24.94
CA ALA A 53 -18.54 -4.65 25.96
C ALA A 53 -17.53 -5.82 26.10
N ASN A 54 -17.87 -7.01 25.61
CA ASN A 54 -17.00 -8.19 25.69
C ASN A 54 -16.06 -8.32 24.48
N ILE A 55 -16.25 -7.52 23.45
CA ILE A 55 -15.33 -7.49 22.31
C ILE A 55 -14.18 -6.54 22.62
N LYS A 56 -13.06 -7.11 23.00
CA LYS A 56 -11.78 -6.37 23.09
C LYS A 56 -11.00 -6.60 21.81
N ILE A 57 -11.10 -5.67 20.88
CA ILE A 57 -10.20 -5.62 19.72
C ILE A 57 -8.90 -5.00 20.25
N ALA A 58 -7.98 -5.86 20.65
CA ALA A 58 -6.64 -5.45 21.06
C ALA A 58 -5.77 -5.24 19.81
N GLN A 59 -6.04 -4.18 19.06
CA GLN A 59 -5.06 -3.66 18.11
C GLN A 59 -4.10 -2.76 18.90
N LYS A 60 -2.81 -2.85 18.57
CA LYS A 60 -1.77 -2.06 19.24
C LYS A 60 -2.05 -0.55 19.12
N GLU A 61 -2.69 -0.16 18.03
CA GLU A 61 -3.16 1.19 17.72
C GLU A 61 -4.34 1.62 18.61
N ALA A 62 -5.22 0.70 18.98
CA ALA A 62 -6.39 1.01 19.82
C ALA A 62 -5.99 1.43 21.25
N LEU A 63 -4.80 1.08 21.71
CA LEU A 63 -4.28 1.48 23.02
C LEU A 63 -3.81 2.94 23.03
N LEU A 64 -3.66 3.56 21.87
CA LEU A 64 -3.14 4.91 21.71
C LEU A 64 -4.25 5.95 21.42
N TRP A 65 -5.52 5.51 21.30
CA TRP A 65 -6.65 6.40 20.97
C TRP A 65 -6.77 7.58 21.94
N GLY A 66 -6.85 8.78 21.35
CA GLY A 66 -6.93 10.03 22.09
C GLY A 66 -5.62 10.50 22.72
N THR A 67 -4.49 9.92 22.34
CA THR A 67 -3.16 10.37 22.77
C THR A 67 -2.48 11.23 21.70
N GLN A 68 -1.59 12.14 22.10
CA GLN A 68 -0.73 12.89 21.17
C GLN A 68 0.10 11.97 20.26
N GLN A 69 0.40 10.76 20.74
CA GLN A 69 1.15 9.78 19.96
C GLN A 69 0.34 9.21 18.82
N GLN A 70 -0.96 9.01 19.00
CA GLN A 70 -1.86 8.59 17.92
C GLN A 70 -2.02 9.70 16.88
N GLU A 71 -2.23 10.94 17.30
CA GLU A 71 -2.32 12.08 16.39
C GLU A 71 -1.06 12.19 15.51
N ALA A 72 0.12 11.98 16.11
CA ALA A 72 1.38 11.97 15.36
C ALA A 72 1.50 10.80 14.38
N ILE A 73 0.99 9.62 14.72
CA ILE A 73 0.97 8.44 13.84
C ILE A 73 -0.02 8.67 12.68
N GLU A 74 -1.22 9.17 12.97
CA GLU A 74 -2.24 9.47 11.97
C GLU A 74 -1.75 10.55 11.01
N TYR A 75 -1.18 11.63 11.54
CA TYR A 75 -0.55 12.67 10.72
C TYR A 75 0.53 12.11 9.80
N GLY A 76 1.42 11.27 10.34
CA GLY A 76 2.46 10.63 9.55
C GLY A 76 1.92 9.74 8.44
N ASN A 77 0.89 8.96 8.71
CA ASN A 77 0.23 8.13 7.70
C ASN A 77 -0.40 8.97 6.58
N VAL A 78 -1.00 10.11 6.93
CA VAL A 78 -1.55 11.05 5.95
C VAL A 78 -0.46 11.65 5.07
N ILE A 79 0.64 12.13 5.67
CA ILE A 79 1.78 12.68 4.91
C ILE A 79 2.38 11.63 3.97
N HIS A 80 2.53 10.40 4.45
CA HIS A 80 3.02 9.26 3.67
C HIS A 80 2.11 8.97 2.46
N GLU A 81 0.79 8.93 2.66
CA GLU A 81 -0.18 8.74 1.59
C GLU A 81 -0.10 9.89 0.56
N ILE A 82 0.02 11.13 1.00
CA ILE A 82 0.14 12.29 0.11
C ILE A 82 1.44 12.23 -0.71
N LEU A 83 2.57 11.85 -0.09
CA LEU A 83 3.84 11.68 -0.78
C LEU A 83 3.79 10.60 -1.85
N SER A 84 2.90 9.61 -1.72
CA SER A 84 2.69 8.60 -2.76
C SER A 84 2.11 9.17 -4.06
N PHE A 85 1.45 10.34 -4.01
CA PHE A 85 0.91 11.04 -5.19
C PHE A 85 1.92 12.00 -5.84
N VAL A 86 3.07 12.23 -5.20
CA VAL A 86 4.07 13.19 -5.67
C VAL A 86 5.20 12.47 -6.39
N ASN A 87 5.46 12.82 -7.64
CA ASN A 87 6.65 12.37 -8.37
C ASN A 87 7.75 13.43 -8.32
N THR A 88 7.39 14.70 -8.51
CA THR A 88 8.29 15.85 -8.49
C THR A 88 7.69 16.98 -7.67
N SER A 89 8.45 18.04 -7.45
CA SER A 89 7.96 19.25 -6.76
C SER A 89 6.77 19.93 -7.45
N GLU A 90 6.54 19.65 -8.74
CA GLU A 90 5.42 20.24 -9.49
C GLU A 90 4.07 19.57 -9.14
N ASP A 91 4.09 18.40 -8.53
CA ASP A 91 2.89 17.63 -8.22
C ASP A 91 2.27 17.99 -6.85
N ILE A 92 2.93 18.86 -6.06
CA ILE A 92 2.54 19.14 -4.67
C ILE A 92 1.09 19.63 -4.59
N ASP A 93 0.74 20.65 -5.38
CA ASP A 93 -0.60 21.25 -5.37
C ASP A 93 -1.67 20.20 -5.75
N THR A 94 -1.39 19.41 -6.78
CA THR A 94 -2.29 18.36 -7.24
C THR A 94 -2.44 17.24 -6.19
N ALA A 95 -1.36 16.86 -5.53
CA ALA A 95 -1.37 15.82 -4.49
C ALA A 95 -2.16 16.28 -3.26
N VAL A 96 -1.98 17.52 -2.84
CA VAL A 96 -2.73 18.12 -1.71
C VAL A 96 -4.21 18.25 -2.06
N GLN A 97 -4.54 18.73 -3.26
CA GLN A 97 -5.93 18.83 -3.71
C GLN A 97 -6.61 17.45 -3.76
N LYS A 98 -5.95 16.45 -4.32
CA LYS A 98 -6.42 15.06 -4.35
C LYS A 98 -6.67 14.52 -2.95
N SER A 99 -5.83 14.88 -1.99
CA SER A 99 -5.98 14.43 -0.60
C SER A 99 -7.21 15.02 0.08
N ILE A 100 -7.59 16.26 -0.27
CA ILE A 100 -8.85 16.86 0.16
C ILE A 100 -10.03 16.13 -0.46
N GLU A 101 -9.99 15.86 -1.76
CA GLU A 101 -11.05 15.16 -2.49
C GLU A 101 -11.27 13.72 -1.97
N MET A 102 -10.19 13.05 -1.55
CA MET A 102 -10.24 11.72 -0.93
C MET A 102 -10.65 11.76 0.56
N GLY A 103 -10.76 12.94 1.16
CA GLY A 103 -11.09 13.09 2.57
C GLY A 103 -9.95 12.72 3.53
N LEU A 104 -8.71 12.66 3.06
CA LEU A 104 -7.53 12.42 3.89
C LEU A 104 -7.22 13.62 4.79
N ILE A 105 -7.49 14.82 4.29
CA ILE A 105 -7.33 16.08 5.01
C ILE A 105 -8.55 16.98 4.80
N GLN A 106 -8.77 17.91 5.73
CA GLN A 106 -9.79 18.94 5.61
C GLN A 106 -9.22 20.19 4.93
N ASN A 107 -10.09 21.04 4.36
CA ASN A 107 -9.71 22.29 3.71
C ASN A 107 -8.88 23.22 4.60
N ASN A 108 -9.17 23.26 5.90
CA ASN A 108 -8.44 24.09 6.87
C ASN A 108 -7.01 23.58 7.14
N GLN A 109 -6.69 22.34 6.81
CA GLN A 109 -5.38 21.72 6.97
C GLN A 109 -4.49 21.87 5.70
N GLN A 110 -5.06 22.31 4.59
CA GLN A 110 -4.40 22.41 3.29
C GLN A 110 -3.05 23.11 3.36
N ASN A 111 -3.00 24.31 3.96
CA ASN A 111 -1.79 25.13 4.00
C ASN A 111 -0.69 24.53 4.88
N GLU A 112 -1.06 23.84 5.95
CA GLU A 112 -0.13 23.18 6.85
C GLU A 112 0.50 21.96 6.16
N VAL A 113 -0.35 21.12 5.57
CA VAL A 113 0.08 19.92 4.86
C VAL A 113 0.92 20.28 3.63
N HIS A 114 0.49 21.26 2.84
CA HIS A 114 1.25 21.75 1.69
C HIS A 114 2.68 22.16 2.11
N ARG A 115 2.80 22.92 3.20
CA ARG A 115 4.10 23.34 3.73
C ARG A 115 4.95 22.17 4.16
N ALA A 116 4.37 21.19 4.87
CA ALA A 116 5.07 20.00 5.32
C ALA A 116 5.59 19.16 4.14
N ILE A 117 4.78 18.95 3.11
CA ILE A 117 5.20 18.25 1.88
C ILE A 117 6.31 19.02 1.16
N GLN A 118 6.17 20.32 1.05
CA GLN A 118 7.17 21.19 0.41
C GLN A 118 8.52 21.17 1.15
N GLU A 119 8.51 21.15 2.48
CA GLU A 119 9.72 21.02 3.30
C GLU A 119 10.44 19.69 3.07
N ILE A 120 9.67 18.58 2.96
CA ILE A 120 10.25 17.27 2.68
C ILE A 120 10.89 17.25 1.29
N ILE A 121 10.17 17.68 0.27
CA ILE A 121 10.60 17.60 -1.13
C ILE A 121 11.80 18.51 -1.40
N ASN A 122 11.83 19.69 -0.79
CA ASN A 122 12.90 20.66 -0.95
C ASN A 122 14.07 20.45 0.03
N HIS A 123 14.04 19.39 0.81
CA HIS A 123 15.17 19.07 1.70
C HIS A 123 16.41 18.77 0.86
N SER A 124 17.53 19.42 1.17
CA SER A 124 18.77 19.34 0.37
C SER A 124 19.30 17.91 0.16
N GLU A 125 19.09 17.04 1.12
CA GLU A 125 19.52 15.65 1.04
C GLU A 125 18.55 14.76 0.23
N LEU A 126 17.36 15.27 -0.11
CA LEU A 126 16.32 14.52 -0.83
C LEU A 126 16.15 14.94 -2.28
N GLU A 127 16.85 15.97 -2.74
CA GLU A 127 16.71 16.52 -4.09
C GLU A 127 16.79 15.46 -5.19
N CYS A 128 17.74 14.51 -5.10
CA CYS A 128 17.91 13.48 -6.10
C CYS A 128 16.71 12.51 -6.20
N TYR A 129 15.92 12.38 -5.14
CA TYR A 129 14.74 11.52 -5.15
C TYR A 129 13.53 12.17 -5.81
N PHE A 130 13.49 13.51 -5.94
CA PHE A 130 12.39 14.26 -6.52
C PHE A 130 12.76 15.00 -7.81
N SER A 131 13.95 14.76 -8.35
CA SER A 131 14.45 15.38 -9.55
C SER A 131 13.65 14.96 -10.78
N LYS A 132 13.45 15.91 -11.69
CA LYS A 132 12.82 15.67 -12.99
C LYS A 132 13.68 14.73 -13.86
N GLY A 133 13.02 14.04 -14.76
CA GLY A 133 13.68 13.09 -15.67
C GLY A 133 13.83 11.67 -15.13
N ASN A 134 13.63 11.47 -13.85
CA ASN A 134 13.60 10.16 -13.24
C ASN A 134 12.25 9.47 -13.43
N ARG A 135 12.25 8.15 -13.46
CA ARG A 135 11.02 7.36 -13.37
C ARG A 135 10.76 6.96 -11.93
N VAL A 136 9.64 7.43 -11.39
CA VAL A 136 9.29 7.25 -9.98
C VAL A 136 8.25 6.15 -9.83
N PHE A 137 8.44 5.31 -8.82
CA PHE A 137 7.52 4.26 -8.39
C PHE A 137 7.24 4.46 -6.91
N ASN A 138 6.08 5.04 -6.61
CA ASN A 138 5.61 5.21 -5.24
C ASN A 138 4.74 4.02 -4.86
N GLU A 139 4.93 3.45 -3.66
CA GLU A 139 4.11 2.37 -3.12
C GLU A 139 3.94 1.17 -4.08
N GLN A 140 4.93 0.95 -4.96
CA GLN A 140 4.88 -0.11 -5.96
C GLN A 140 5.28 -1.45 -5.35
N SER A 141 4.37 -2.42 -5.40
CA SER A 141 4.65 -3.78 -4.94
C SER A 141 5.56 -4.52 -5.91
N ILE A 142 6.61 -5.15 -5.39
CA ILE A 142 7.47 -6.09 -6.10
C ILE A 142 7.08 -7.50 -5.65
N ILE A 143 6.57 -8.28 -6.60
CA ILE A 143 6.08 -9.64 -6.35
C ILE A 143 7.25 -10.61 -6.58
N GLN A 144 7.55 -11.43 -5.58
CA GLN A 144 8.56 -12.48 -5.66
C GLN A 144 7.90 -13.82 -5.98
N ASN A 145 8.61 -14.69 -6.70
CA ASN A 145 8.12 -16.04 -7.01
C ASN A 145 7.94 -16.89 -5.74
N GLU A 146 8.84 -16.70 -4.78
CA GLU A 146 8.83 -17.39 -3.50
C GLU A 146 9.14 -16.37 -2.40
N GLY A 147 8.23 -16.17 -1.47
CA GLY A 147 8.47 -15.31 -0.32
C GLY A 147 7.49 -14.15 -0.17
N GLN A 148 7.86 -13.21 0.67
CA GLN A 148 7.04 -12.04 0.95
C GLN A 148 7.24 -10.97 -0.12
N ASN A 149 6.14 -10.43 -0.61
CA ASN A 149 6.18 -9.25 -1.48
C ASN A 149 6.74 -8.06 -0.70
N ILE A 150 7.52 -7.24 -1.39
CA ILE A 150 8.01 -5.99 -0.84
C ILE A 150 7.30 -4.80 -1.49
N LYS A 151 7.21 -3.72 -0.75
CA LYS A 151 6.58 -2.49 -1.20
C LYS A 151 7.36 -1.30 -0.64
N PRO A 152 8.40 -0.84 -1.35
CA PRO A 152 9.10 0.39 -0.98
C PRO A 152 8.17 1.60 -1.09
N ASP A 153 8.30 2.55 -0.18
CA ASP A 153 7.50 3.77 -0.20
C ASP A 153 7.80 4.60 -1.47
N ARG A 154 9.09 4.72 -1.79
CA ARG A 154 9.53 5.38 -3.02
C ARG A 154 10.75 4.71 -3.60
N MET A 155 10.66 4.35 -4.86
CA MET A 155 11.75 3.84 -5.66
C MET A 155 11.90 4.74 -6.90
N VAL A 156 13.12 5.18 -7.16
CA VAL A 156 13.43 6.10 -8.25
C VAL A 156 14.43 5.45 -9.18
N LEU A 157 14.06 5.28 -10.44
CA LEU A 157 14.93 4.80 -11.50
C LEU A 157 15.51 6.02 -12.25
N THR A 158 16.81 6.18 -12.17
CA THR A 158 17.53 7.27 -12.85
C THR A 158 17.73 6.97 -14.35
N PRO A 159 18.03 7.98 -15.17
CA PRO A 159 18.37 7.77 -16.59
C PRO A 159 19.58 6.83 -16.80
N GLU A 160 20.48 6.74 -15.82
CA GLU A 160 21.65 5.84 -15.82
C GLU A 160 21.29 4.40 -15.45
N ASN A 161 20.01 4.12 -15.21
CA ASN A 161 19.48 2.83 -14.78
C ASN A 161 19.88 2.41 -13.36
N ASP A 162 20.22 3.40 -12.51
CA ASP A 162 20.45 3.21 -11.09
C ASP A 162 19.12 3.37 -10.31
N ILE A 163 19.02 2.67 -9.18
CA ILE A 163 17.86 2.78 -8.27
C ILE A 163 18.25 3.58 -7.02
N LEU A 164 17.39 4.52 -6.66
CA LEU A 164 17.41 5.20 -5.37
C LEU A 164 16.20 4.76 -4.57
N LEU A 165 16.40 4.40 -3.29
CA LEU A 165 15.36 3.95 -2.39
C LEU A 165 15.13 4.96 -1.27
N LEU A 166 13.89 5.28 -1.02
CA LEU A 166 13.46 6.15 0.07
C LEU A 166 12.31 5.48 0.82
N ASP A 167 12.36 5.53 2.13
CA ASP A 167 11.32 4.97 2.98
C ASP A 167 11.01 5.98 4.10
N TYR A 168 9.75 6.32 4.25
CA TYR A 168 9.29 7.32 5.22
C TYR A 168 8.96 6.67 6.55
N LYS A 169 9.31 7.30 7.64
CA LYS A 169 9.05 6.79 8.98
C LYS A 169 8.48 7.88 9.88
N THR A 170 7.60 7.47 10.76
CA THR A 170 7.10 8.31 11.85
C THR A 170 7.56 7.74 13.18
N GLY A 171 7.89 8.62 14.12
CA GLY A 171 8.36 8.22 15.43
C GLY A 171 9.88 8.05 15.53
N LYS A 172 10.32 7.19 16.46
CA LYS A 172 11.76 7.05 16.76
C LYS A 172 12.46 6.07 15.84
N HIS A 173 13.75 6.30 15.63
CA HIS A 173 14.62 5.38 14.92
C HIS A 173 14.57 3.97 15.52
N GLN A 174 14.50 2.94 14.65
CA GLN A 174 14.51 1.52 15.02
C GLN A 174 15.34 0.75 13.99
N GLU A 175 16.21 -0.14 14.47
CA GLU A 175 17.09 -0.95 13.60
C GLU A 175 16.33 -1.81 12.56
N LYS A 176 15.11 -2.21 12.87
CA LYS A 176 14.26 -2.96 11.93
C LYS A 176 14.00 -2.22 10.61
N TYR A 177 14.03 -0.87 10.61
CA TYR A 177 13.81 -0.07 9.40
C TYR A 177 15.01 -0.10 8.47
N ARG A 178 16.21 -0.15 9.05
CA ARG A 178 17.44 -0.39 8.30
C ARG A 178 17.40 -1.76 7.63
N LEU A 179 17.09 -2.80 8.38
CA LEU A 179 16.95 -4.16 7.84
C LEU A 179 15.88 -4.25 6.75
N GLN A 180 14.81 -3.49 6.87
CA GLN A 180 13.75 -3.42 5.86
C GLN A 180 14.27 -2.88 4.53
N ILE A 181 14.96 -1.74 4.53
CA ILE A 181 15.47 -1.12 3.29
C ILE A 181 16.63 -1.92 2.70
N GLU A 182 17.44 -2.59 3.52
CA GLU A 182 18.49 -3.53 3.08
C GLU A 182 17.87 -4.76 2.38
N ASN A 183 16.75 -5.27 2.88
CA ASN A 183 15.99 -6.32 2.22
C ASN A 183 15.44 -5.86 0.86
N TYR A 184 14.93 -4.62 0.78
CA TYR A 184 14.49 -4.03 -0.49
C TYR A 184 15.62 -4.00 -1.50
N GLN A 185 16.80 -3.50 -1.11
CA GLN A 185 17.99 -3.50 -1.95
C GLN A 185 18.33 -4.89 -2.45
N SER A 186 18.43 -5.88 -1.56
CA SER A 186 18.77 -7.26 -1.92
C SER A 186 17.84 -7.85 -2.99
N ILE A 187 16.54 -7.55 -2.90
CA ILE A 187 15.56 -8.05 -3.87
C ILE A 187 15.68 -7.33 -5.22
N ILE A 188 15.87 -6.01 -5.20
CA ILE A 188 16.00 -5.18 -6.40
C ILE A 188 17.30 -5.54 -7.15
N GLU A 189 18.39 -5.79 -6.43
CA GLU A 189 19.66 -6.20 -7.02
C GLU A 189 19.58 -7.60 -7.67
N LYS A 190 18.77 -8.51 -7.14
CA LYS A 190 18.45 -9.79 -7.79
C LYS A 190 17.69 -9.61 -9.11
N MET A 191 17.03 -8.49 -9.31
CA MET A 191 16.38 -8.11 -10.57
C MET A 191 17.34 -7.42 -11.55
N HIS A 192 18.66 -7.44 -11.27
CA HIS A 192 19.73 -6.85 -12.06
C HIS A 192 19.73 -5.32 -12.13
N PHE A 193 19.12 -4.65 -11.15
CA PHE A 193 19.25 -3.22 -10.93
C PHE A 193 20.32 -2.95 -9.88
N LYS A 194 20.97 -1.80 -9.97
CA LYS A 194 21.94 -1.34 -8.99
C LYS A 194 21.29 -0.31 -8.08
N VAL A 195 21.30 -0.55 -6.77
CA VAL A 195 20.84 0.43 -5.78
C VAL A 195 22.04 1.30 -5.37
N THR A 196 22.01 2.58 -5.69
CA THR A 196 23.12 3.51 -5.46
C THR A 196 22.92 4.42 -4.27
N LYS A 197 21.67 4.67 -3.88
CA LYS A 197 21.35 5.46 -2.68
C LYS A 197 20.15 4.87 -1.94
N LYS A 198 20.23 4.93 -0.63
CA LYS A 198 19.14 4.53 0.28
C LYS A 198 19.03 5.57 1.38
N ALA A 199 17.81 5.95 1.72
CA ALA A 199 17.58 6.83 2.85
C ALA A 199 16.29 6.49 3.60
N LEU A 200 16.34 6.68 4.92
CA LEU A 200 15.17 6.72 5.80
C LEU A 200 14.87 8.18 6.11
N VAL A 201 13.63 8.59 5.91
CA VAL A 201 13.17 9.94 6.20
C VAL A 201 12.21 9.91 7.38
N TYR A 202 12.64 10.46 8.49
CA TYR A 202 11.80 10.58 9.69
C TYR A 202 11.00 11.87 9.63
N ILE A 203 9.68 11.72 9.59
CA ILE A 203 8.73 12.82 9.54
C ILE A 203 8.20 13.05 10.96
N GLY A 204 8.53 14.21 11.54
CA GLY A 204 8.14 14.60 12.89
C GLY A 204 8.06 16.11 13.02
N LYS A 205 8.47 16.63 14.17
CA LYS A 205 8.61 18.09 14.37
C LYS A 205 9.70 18.72 13.49
N SER A 206 10.65 17.92 13.07
CA SER A 206 11.68 18.23 12.09
C SER A 206 11.85 17.03 11.17
N ILE A 207 12.35 17.28 9.98
CA ILE A 207 12.71 16.23 9.02
C ILE A 207 14.13 15.79 9.34
N GLU A 208 14.33 14.48 9.50
CA GLU A 208 15.64 13.88 9.70
C GLU A 208 15.86 12.85 8.60
N VAL A 209 16.98 12.94 7.90
CA VAL A 209 17.35 12.04 6.81
C VAL A 209 18.54 11.19 7.25
N ILE A 210 18.39 9.88 7.16
CA ILE A 210 19.46 8.92 7.49
C ILE A 210 19.81 8.17 6.21
N HIS A 211 21.00 8.42 5.67
CA HIS A 211 21.58 7.68 4.56
C HIS A 211 22.15 6.34 5.02
N LEU A 212 21.99 5.29 4.21
CA LEU A 212 22.36 3.91 4.52
C LEU A 212 23.32 3.31 3.48
#